data_511657dbd2a8a1b72dd851e084bacd40
#
_entry.id   511657dbd2a8a1b72dd851e084bacd40
#
_cell.length_a   1.000
_cell.length_b   1.000
_cell.length_c   1.000
_cell.angle_alpha   90.00
_cell.angle_beta   90.00
_cell.angle_gamma   90.00
#
_symmetry.space_group_name_H-M   'P 1'
#
loop_
_entity.id
_entity.type
_entity.pdbx_description
1 polymer ?
#
loop_
_entity_poly.entity_id
_entity_poly.type
_entity_poly.pdbx_seq_one_letter_code
_entity_poly.pdbx_strand_id
1 'polypeptide(L)'
;LYRIRLNDPWHLRLDGTAEADGITYDCAYVELGDPGIPHAAVPIAGLRDYDAAALLRLGRTLRHYPDFPKGANVNFYEIIGPDHVYERTYERGVEDFTYACGTGTGSVVTVLTLLGKVSGKHVRVDMTGGTLYVDAERNAAGRVTDLYLTGPTNVVCKGEITDENLVL
;
A
#
# COMPACT_ATOMS: atom_id res chain seq x y z
N LEU A 1 -1.36 4.31 -20.10
CA LEU A 1 -0.91 3.65 -18.87
C LEU A 1 0.62 3.60 -18.87
N TYR A 2 1.19 3.80 -17.70
CA TYR A 2 2.61 3.65 -17.45
C TYR A 2 2.83 2.58 -16.40
N ARG A 3 3.92 1.82 -16.55
CA ARG A 3 4.32 0.76 -15.65
C ARG A 3 5.66 1.11 -15.05
N ILE A 4 5.74 1.11 -13.72
CA ILE A 4 6.98 1.37 -12.99
C ILE A 4 7.31 0.19 -12.09
N ARG A 5 8.58 -0.08 -11.86
CA ARG A 5 9.04 -1.02 -10.85
C ARG A 5 9.11 -0.31 -9.51
N LEU A 6 8.49 -0.92 -8.50
CA LEU A 6 8.65 -0.53 -7.09
C LEU A 6 9.82 -1.30 -6.48
N ASN A 7 10.28 -0.86 -5.32
CA ASN A 7 11.25 -1.63 -4.54
C ASN A 7 10.62 -2.94 -4.06
N ASP A 8 11.41 -3.99 -4.03
CA ASP A 8 10.98 -5.29 -3.54
C ASP A 8 10.69 -5.25 -2.02
N PRO A 9 9.78 -6.10 -1.51
CA PRO A 9 9.52 -6.20 -0.09
C PRO A 9 10.78 -6.65 0.66
N TRP A 10 11.20 -5.87 1.64
CA TRP A 10 12.40 -6.14 2.43
C TRP A 10 12.05 -6.71 3.80
N HIS A 11 11.22 -6.02 4.55
CA HIS A 11 10.77 -6.43 5.88
C HIS A 11 9.29 -6.79 5.80
N LEU A 12 8.93 -8.01 6.22
CA LEU A 12 7.57 -8.53 6.05
C LEU A 12 7.13 -9.36 7.26
N ARG A 13 5.95 -9.04 7.80
CA ARG A 13 5.23 -9.82 8.81
C ARG A 13 3.76 -9.96 8.38
N LEU A 14 3.33 -11.19 8.08
CA LEU A 14 2.00 -11.46 7.52
C LEU A 14 0.93 -11.73 8.58
N ASP A 15 1.32 -12.25 9.74
CA ASP A 15 0.48 -12.77 10.83
C ASP A 15 0.38 -11.82 12.04
N GLY A 16 0.66 -10.53 11.81
CA GLY A 16 0.58 -9.50 12.83
C GLY A 16 -0.87 -9.13 13.17
N THR A 17 -1.04 -8.58 14.37
CA THR A 17 -2.27 -7.91 14.80
C THR A 17 -1.96 -6.53 15.35
N ALA A 18 -2.95 -5.65 15.35
CA ALA A 18 -2.88 -4.35 16.00
C ALA A 18 -4.19 -4.05 16.74
N GLU A 19 -4.10 -3.39 17.86
CA GLU A 19 -5.25 -3.06 18.69
C GLU A 19 -5.57 -1.57 18.60
N ALA A 20 -6.83 -1.25 18.42
CA ALA A 20 -7.34 0.12 18.49
C ALA A 20 -8.75 0.12 19.09
N ASP A 21 -9.01 1.01 20.02
CA ASP A 21 -10.31 1.17 20.70
C ASP A 21 -10.84 -0.14 21.30
N GLY A 22 -9.95 -1.02 21.80
CA GLY A 22 -10.30 -2.32 22.39
C GLY A 22 -10.68 -3.39 21.35
N ILE A 23 -10.48 -3.14 20.07
CA ILE A 23 -10.71 -4.08 18.97
C ILE A 23 -9.37 -4.51 18.40
N THR A 24 -9.19 -5.82 18.24
CA THR A 24 -8.01 -6.40 17.58
C THR A 24 -8.27 -6.56 16.09
N TYR A 25 -7.39 -6.03 15.28
CA TYR A 25 -7.41 -6.11 13.82
C TYR A 25 -6.28 -7.00 13.31
N ASP A 26 -6.54 -7.84 12.32
CA ASP A 26 -5.47 -8.43 11.54
C ASP A 26 -4.66 -7.29 10.89
N CYS A 27 -3.34 -7.37 10.97
CA CYS A 27 -2.49 -6.29 10.49
C CYS A 27 -1.15 -6.85 9.99
N ALA A 28 -1.03 -7.05 8.70
CA ALA A 28 0.25 -7.35 8.11
C ALA A 28 1.12 -6.08 8.02
N TYR A 29 2.43 -6.26 8.18
CA TYR A 29 3.39 -5.17 8.06
C TYR A 29 4.39 -5.47 6.95
N VAL A 30 4.72 -4.48 6.13
CA VAL A 30 5.70 -4.61 5.06
C VAL A 30 6.47 -3.29 4.86
N GLU A 31 7.76 -3.40 4.61
CA GLU A 31 8.58 -2.28 4.12
C GLU A 31 9.01 -2.58 2.68
N LEU A 32 8.84 -1.60 1.78
CA LEU A 32 9.35 -1.69 0.42
C LEU A 32 10.70 -0.99 0.33
N GLY A 33 11.75 -1.76 -0.01
CA GLY A 33 13.13 -1.28 -0.10
C GLY A 33 13.89 -1.32 1.24
N ASP A 34 15.17 -0.94 1.17
CA ASP A 34 16.07 -0.78 2.31
C ASP A 34 16.96 0.47 2.09
N PRO A 35 16.73 1.59 2.83
CA PRO A 35 15.72 1.77 3.87
C PRO A 35 14.28 1.77 3.32
N GLY A 36 13.40 1.03 4.01
CA GLY A 36 12.06 0.77 3.53
C GLY A 36 11.03 1.85 3.88
N ILE A 37 10.01 1.96 3.04
CA ILE A 37 8.79 2.70 3.33
C ILE A 37 7.83 1.77 4.05
N PRO A 38 7.46 2.06 5.33
CA PRO A 38 6.65 1.16 6.13
C PRO A 38 5.17 1.26 5.81
N HIS A 39 4.52 0.12 5.67
CA HIS A 39 3.10 -0.04 5.42
C HIS A 39 2.48 -1.07 6.35
N ALA A 40 1.32 -0.74 6.92
CA ALA A 40 0.43 -1.67 7.62
C ALA A 40 -0.76 -1.96 6.69
N ALA A 41 -1.05 -3.23 6.43
CA ALA A 41 -2.18 -3.66 5.62
C ALA A 41 -3.26 -4.27 6.52
N VAL A 42 -4.44 -3.65 6.56
CA VAL A 42 -5.52 -3.96 7.51
C VAL A 42 -6.81 -4.26 6.75
N PRO A 43 -7.35 -5.49 6.82
CA PRO A 43 -8.62 -5.83 6.20
C PRO A 43 -9.79 -5.19 6.94
N ILE A 44 -10.69 -4.56 6.19
CA ILE A 44 -11.94 -4.00 6.70
C ILE A 44 -13.08 -4.43 5.80
N ALA A 45 -14.03 -5.17 6.33
CA ALA A 45 -15.25 -5.52 5.61
C ALA A 45 -16.16 -4.30 5.46
N GLY A 46 -16.73 -4.11 4.27
CA GLY A 46 -17.60 -2.96 3.97
C GLY A 46 -16.84 -1.63 3.92
N LEU A 47 -15.56 -1.65 3.55
CA LEU A 47 -14.68 -0.48 3.56
C LEU A 47 -15.23 0.71 2.74
N ARG A 48 -15.97 0.44 1.67
CA ARG A 48 -16.56 1.50 0.82
C ARG A 48 -17.56 2.35 1.56
N ASP A 49 -18.35 1.72 2.42
CA ASP A 49 -19.44 2.34 3.17
C ASP A 49 -19.08 2.58 4.65
N TYR A 50 -17.81 2.35 5.00
CA TYR A 50 -17.34 2.51 6.37
C TYR A 50 -17.39 3.98 6.80
N ASP A 51 -17.80 4.25 8.04
CA ASP A 51 -17.87 5.61 8.57
C ASP A 51 -16.51 6.33 8.46
N ALA A 52 -16.48 7.43 7.73
CA ALA A 52 -15.24 8.14 7.41
C ALA A 52 -14.54 8.68 8.66
N ALA A 53 -15.29 9.15 9.67
CA ALA A 53 -14.70 9.68 10.90
C ALA A 53 -14.12 8.56 11.78
N ALA A 54 -14.80 7.41 11.84
CA ALA A 54 -14.29 6.23 12.53
C ALA A 54 -13.04 5.69 11.86
N LEU A 55 -13.03 5.60 10.52
CA LEU A 55 -11.86 5.13 9.78
C LEU A 55 -10.66 6.09 9.93
N LEU A 56 -10.91 7.40 9.97
CA LEU A 56 -9.88 8.41 10.21
C LEU A 56 -9.24 8.24 11.60
N ARG A 57 -10.06 8.04 12.64
CA ARG A 57 -9.55 7.78 14.00
C ARG A 57 -8.72 6.49 14.05
N LEU A 58 -9.22 5.42 13.43
CA LEU A 58 -8.52 4.15 13.33
C LEU A 58 -7.18 4.29 12.61
N GLY A 59 -7.16 4.99 11.47
CA GLY A 59 -5.93 5.27 10.72
C GLY A 59 -4.90 6.02 11.58
N ARG A 60 -5.33 7.07 12.29
CA ARG A 60 -4.46 7.84 13.19
C ARG A 60 -3.90 6.98 14.33
N THR A 61 -4.70 6.11 14.93
CA THR A 61 -4.26 5.22 16.02
C THR A 61 -3.24 4.22 15.51
N LEU A 62 -3.53 3.52 14.43
CA LEU A 62 -2.66 2.49 13.88
C LEU A 62 -1.38 3.06 13.25
N ARG A 63 -1.41 4.29 12.73
CA ARG A 63 -0.25 5.01 12.20
C ARG A 63 0.92 5.08 13.19
N HIS A 64 0.62 5.13 14.48
CA HIS A 64 1.57 5.24 15.59
C HIS A 64 1.61 3.96 16.46
N TYR A 65 1.15 2.84 15.95
CA TYR A 65 1.11 1.61 16.71
C TYR A 65 2.51 1.22 17.22
N PRO A 66 2.65 0.79 18.50
CA PRO A 66 3.96 0.58 19.12
C PRO A 66 4.88 -0.38 18.37
N ASP A 67 4.31 -1.39 17.69
CA ASP A 67 5.08 -2.36 16.92
C ASP A 67 5.59 -1.81 15.57
N PHE A 68 5.29 -0.57 15.25
CA PHE A 68 5.78 0.12 14.05
C PHE A 68 6.81 1.19 14.44
N PRO A 69 8.09 0.85 14.62
CA PRO A 69 9.10 1.75 15.21
C PRO A 69 9.33 3.02 14.38
N LYS A 70 9.03 2.98 13.08
CA LYS A 70 9.09 4.14 12.19
C LYS A 70 7.70 4.77 11.98
N GLY A 71 6.66 4.25 12.66
CA GLY A 71 5.27 4.42 12.27
C GLY A 71 5.00 3.75 10.91
N ALA A 72 3.76 3.79 10.42
CA ALA A 72 3.41 3.20 9.14
C ALA A 72 2.38 4.04 8.37
N ASN A 73 2.37 3.95 7.05
CA ASN A 73 1.19 4.23 6.25
C ASN A 73 0.18 3.10 6.53
N VAL A 74 -1.06 3.43 6.82
CA VAL A 74 -2.09 2.42 7.13
C VAL A 74 -2.98 2.25 5.91
N ASN A 75 -2.90 1.07 5.31
CA ASN A 75 -3.63 0.73 4.10
C ASN A 75 -4.80 -0.17 4.49
N PHE A 76 -5.99 0.38 4.56
CA PHE A 76 -7.23 -0.38 4.74
C PHE A 76 -7.64 -0.97 3.41
N TYR A 77 -7.99 -2.26 3.39
CA TYR A 77 -8.38 -2.91 2.15
C TYR A 77 -9.57 -3.84 2.32
N GLU A 78 -10.27 -4.06 1.23
CA GLU A 78 -11.35 -5.03 1.08
C GLU A 78 -11.17 -5.77 -0.25
N ILE A 79 -11.23 -7.11 -0.23
CA ILE A 79 -11.27 -7.92 -1.45
C ILE A 79 -12.70 -7.93 -1.95
N ILE A 80 -12.93 -7.35 -3.12
CA ILE A 80 -14.27 -7.18 -3.70
C ILE A 80 -14.54 -8.10 -4.90
N GLY A 81 -13.55 -8.91 -5.27
CA GLY A 81 -13.67 -9.91 -6.34
C GLY A 81 -12.37 -10.63 -6.60
N PRO A 82 -12.35 -11.59 -7.51
CA PRO A 82 -11.11 -12.24 -7.97
C PRO A 82 -10.13 -11.18 -8.48
N ASP A 83 -8.92 -11.16 -7.91
CA ASP A 83 -7.87 -10.19 -8.24
C ASP A 83 -8.35 -8.73 -8.28
N HIS A 84 -9.33 -8.41 -7.41
CA HIS A 84 -9.93 -7.09 -7.34
C HIS A 84 -10.06 -6.63 -5.88
N VAL A 85 -9.40 -5.53 -5.55
CA VAL A 85 -9.28 -4.96 -4.20
C VAL A 85 -9.78 -3.52 -4.21
N TYR A 86 -10.41 -3.10 -3.13
CA TYR A 86 -10.66 -1.69 -2.83
C TYR A 86 -9.74 -1.27 -1.69
N GLU A 87 -9.13 -0.08 -1.78
CA GLU A 87 -8.13 0.40 -0.82
C GLU A 87 -8.35 1.85 -0.43
N ARG A 88 -8.03 2.17 0.83
CA ARG A 88 -7.91 3.54 1.34
C ARG A 88 -6.67 3.64 2.21
N THR A 89 -5.80 4.60 1.95
CA THR A 89 -4.54 4.78 2.69
C THR A 89 -4.56 6.04 3.54
N TYR A 90 -4.32 5.85 4.85
CA TYR A 90 -3.96 6.93 5.76
C TYR A 90 -2.44 7.09 5.73
N GLU A 91 -1.95 8.21 5.21
CA GLU A 91 -0.52 8.37 4.94
C GLU A 91 0.25 9.03 6.09
N ARG A 92 1.38 8.40 6.40
CA ARG A 92 2.39 8.93 7.30
C ARG A 92 2.99 10.23 6.75
N GLY A 93 2.93 11.32 7.54
CA GLY A 93 3.43 12.63 7.14
C GLY A 93 2.40 13.52 6.47
N VAL A 94 1.35 12.95 5.88
CA VAL A 94 0.15 13.67 5.46
C VAL A 94 -0.85 13.75 6.62
N GLU A 95 -0.91 12.66 7.40
CA GLU A 95 -1.77 12.48 8.56
C GLU A 95 -3.27 12.58 8.23
N ASP A 96 -3.62 12.11 7.03
CA ASP A 96 -4.97 12.02 6.49
C ASP A 96 -5.03 10.97 5.37
N PHE A 97 -6.24 10.70 4.87
CA PHE A 97 -6.43 9.87 3.69
C PHE A 97 -6.00 10.58 2.42
N THR A 98 -5.23 9.88 1.60
CA THR A 98 -4.84 10.34 0.27
C THR A 98 -5.69 9.69 -0.82
N TYR A 99 -5.67 10.29 -2.00
CA TYR A 99 -6.42 9.78 -3.16
C TYR A 99 -5.83 8.47 -3.70
N ALA A 100 -4.52 8.29 -3.59
CA ALA A 100 -3.79 7.10 -4.01
C ALA A 100 -2.42 7.05 -3.34
N CYS A 101 -1.97 5.83 -2.99
CA CYS A 101 -0.61 5.57 -2.48
C CYS A 101 -0.02 4.38 -3.22
N GLY A 102 0.87 4.64 -4.19
CA GLY A 102 1.41 3.59 -5.05
C GLY A 102 2.20 2.52 -4.29
N THR A 103 3.02 2.90 -3.31
CA THR A 103 3.75 1.95 -2.47
C THR A 103 2.82 1.20 -1.51
N GLY A 104 1.76 1.85 -1.02
CA GLY A 104 0.71 1.23 -0.23
C GLY A 104 0.00 0.13 -1.01
N THR A 105 -0.45 0.47 -2.22
CA THR A 105 -1.10 -0.47 -3.14
C THR A 105 -0.21 -1.67 -3.46
N GLY A 106 1.08 -1.43 -3.75
CA GLY A 106 2.06 -2.50 -3.94
C GLY A 106 2.23 -3.39 -2.70
N SER A 107 2.21 -2.78 -1.51
CA SER A 107 2.31 -3.49 -0.23
C SER A 107 1.09 -4.38 0.04
N VAL A 108 -0.12 -3.85 -0.15
CA VAL A 108 -1.37 -4.60 0.02
C VAL A 108 -1.41 -5.81 -0.91
N VAL A 109 -1.13 -5.61 -2.21
CA VAL A 109 -1.15 -6.72 -3.18
C VAL A 109 -0.05 -7.74 -2.88
N THR A 110 1.13 -7.30 -2.44
CA THR A 110 2.19 -8.21 -1.98
C THR A 110 1.71 -9.11 -0.84
N VAL A 111 1.12 -8.52 0.20
CA VAL A 111 0.56 -9.26 1.35
C VAL A 111 -0.50 -10.25 0.88
N LEU A 112 -1.46 -9.81 0.09
CA LEU A 112 -2.56 -10.66 -0.40
C LEU A 112 -2.07 -11.80 -1.30
N THR A 113 -1.06 -11.56 -2.14
CA THR A 113 -0.43 -12.59 -2.96
C THR A 113 0.27 -13.63 -2.09
N LEU A 114 1.02 -13.20 -1.08
CA LEU A 114 1.71 -14.10 -0.16
C LEU A 114 0.73 -14.92 0.71
N LEU A 115 -0.40 -14.35 1.08
CA LEU A 115 -1.49 -15.05 1.76
C LEU A 115 -2.33 -15.93 0.82
N GLY A 116 -2.08 -15.91 -0.50
CA GLY A 116 -2.85 -16.69 -1.48
C GLY A 116 -4.29 -16.20 -1.68
N LYS A 117 -4.55 -14.94 -1.39
CA LYS A 117 -5.87 -14.31 -1.53
C LYS A 117 -6.10 -13.71 -2.92
N VAL A 118 -5.03 -13.37 -3.62
CA VAL A 118 -5.02 -12.91 -5.03
C VAL A 118 -3.92 -13.61 -5.79
N SER A 119 -3.99 -13.61 -7.12
CA SER A 119 -2.99 -14.29 -7.97
C SER A 119 -1.64 -13.57 -8.01
N GLY A 120 -1.63 -12.26 -7.77
CA GLY A 120 -0.47 -11.40 -7.97
C GLY A 120 -0.24 -10.98 -9.41
N LYS A 121 -1.14 -11.35 -10.34
CA LYS A 121 -1.05 -11.01 -11.77
C LYS A 121 -2.07 -9.92 -12.10
N HIS A 122 -1.57 -8.74 -12.42
CA HIS A 122 -2.39 -7.61 -12.85
C HIS A 122 -3.60 -7.37 -11.93
N VAL A 123 -3.35 -7.45 -10.61
CA VAL A 123 -4.37 -7.27 -9.59
C VAL A 123 -4.89 -5.84 -9.66
N ARG A 124 -6.20 -5.71 -9.84
CA ARG A 124 -6.88 -4.42 -9.88
C ARG A 124 -7.08 -3.88 -8.47
N VAL A 125 -6.69 -2.64 -8.24
CA VAL A 125 -6.93 -1.93 -6.98
C VAL A 125 -7.65 -0.63 -7.26
N ASP A 126 -8.88 -0.54 -6.79
CA ASP A 126 -9.68 0.69 -6.83
C ASP A 126 -9.46 1.50 -5.55
N MET A 127 -9.38 2.80 -5.70
CA MET A 127 -9.22 3.75 -4.60
C MET A 127 -9.94 5.06 -4.92
N THR A 128 -9.98 5.99 -3.99
CA THR A 128 -10.70 7.27 -4.19
C THR A 128 -10.19 8.04 -5.42
N GLY A 129 -8.90 7.96 -5.71
CA GLY A 129 -8.27 8.67 -6.85
C GLY A 129 -8.34 7.94 -8.18
N GLY A 130 -8.88 6.72 -8.24
CA GLY A 130 -8.98 5.94 -9.47
C GLY A 130 -8.57 4.48 -9.32
N THR A 131 -8.05 3.90 -10.39
CA THR A 131 -7.67 2.49 -10.44
C THR A 131 -6.19 2.34 -10.78
N LEU A 132 -5.50 1.49 -10.01
CA LEU A 132 -4.14 1.02 -10.29
C LEU A 132 -4.16 -0.50 -10.50
N TYR A 133 -3.11 -1.00 -11.13
CA TYR A 133 -2.88 -2.44 -11.30
C TYR A 133 -1.50 -2.81 -10.76
N VAL A 134 -1.40 -3.94 -10.10
CA VAL A 134 -0.16 -4.43 -9.50
C VAL A 134 0.17 -5.82 -9.98
N ASP A 135 1.42 -6.01 -10.38
CA ASP A 135 2.03 -7.31 -10.59
C ASP A 135 2.99 -7.59 -9.44
N ALA A 136 2.72 -8.65 -8.67
CA ALA A 136 3.42 -9.06 -7.46
C ALA A 136 3.54 -10.59 -7.40
N GLU A 137 3.92 -11.23 -8.50
CA GLU A 137 3.97 -12.69 -8.59
C GLU A 137 5.03 -13.28 -7.67
N ARG A 138 4.73 -14.48 -7.13
CA ARG A 138 5.73 -15.24 -6.37
C ARG A 138 6.75 -15.85 -7.32
N ASN A 139 8.01 -15.73 -6.96
CA ASN A 139 9.08 -16.47 -7.60
C ASN A 139 9.12 -17.93 -7.11
N ALA A 140 10.05 -18.74 -7.67
CA ALA A 140 10.22 -20.14 -7.30
C ALA A 140 10.57 -20.35 -5.80
N ALA A 141 11.10 -19.35 -5.13
CA ALA A 141 11.38 -19.37 -3.69
C ALA A 141 10.18 -18.91 -2.84
N GLY A 142 9.01 -18.67 -3.45
CA GLY A 142 7.79 -18.23 -2.77
C GLY A 142 7.80 -16.76 -2.34
N ARG A 143 8.79 -15.97 -2.76
CA ARG A 143 8.92 -14.54 -2.44
C ARG A 143 8.39 -13.70 -3.58
N VAL A 144 7.84 -12.54 -3.26
CA VAL A 144 7.53 -11.51 -4.26
C VAL A 144 8.81 -10.72 -4.56
N THR A 145 9.17 -10.71 -5.84
CA THR A 145 10.23 -9.89 -6.42
C THR A 145 9.66 -9.28 -7.71
N ASP A 146 10.32 -8.27 -8.25
CA ASP A 146 9.83 -7.61 -9.46
C ASP A 146 8.39 -7.06 -9.30
N LEU A 147 8.18 -6.31 -8.22
CA LEU A 147 6.92 -5.63 -7.94
C LEU A 147 6.70 -4.48 -8.91
N TYR A 148 5.61 -4.51 -9.66
CA TYR A 148 5.28 -3.46 -10.63
C TYR A 148 3.94 -2.81 -10.33
N LEU A 149 3.89 -1.50 -10.50
CA LEU A 149 2.69 -0.68 -10.46
C LEU A 149 2.38 -0.13 -11.84
N THR A 150 1.13 -0.27 -12.28
CA THR A 150 0.64 0.25 -13.55
C THR A 150 -0.54 1.19 -13.32
N GLY A 151 -0.49 2.38 -13.87
CA GLY A 151 -1.57 3.36 -13.72
C GLY A 151 -1.61 4.40 -14.82
N PRO A 152 -2.68 5.23 -14.87
CA PRO A 152 -2.77 6.37 -15.77
C PRO A 152 -1.80 7.47 -15.34
N THR A 153 -1.27 8.19 -16.30
CA THR A 153 -0.47 9.40 -16.07
C THR A 153 -0.60 10.35 -17.26
N ASN A 154 -0.38 11.62 -17.01
CA ASN A 154 -0.37 12.65 -18.02
C ASN A 154 0.97 13.40 -18.00
N VAL A 155 1.52 13.72 -19.17
CA VAL A 155 2.65 14.63 -19.28
C VAL A 155 2.12 16.06 -19.16
N VAL A 156 2.37 16.68 -18.02
CA VAL A 156 1.86 18.04 -17.74
C VAL A 156 2.82 19.14 -18.18
N CYS A 157 4.13 18.83 -18.29
CA CYS A 157 5.13 19.77 -18.79
C CYS A 157 6.34 19.03 -19.38
N LYS A 158 7.13 19.77 -20.16
CA LYS A 158 8.47 19.39 -20.58
C LYS A 158 9.38 20.56 -20.27
N GLY A 159 10.59 20.29 -19.84
CA GLY A 159 11.59 21.29 -19.48
C GLY A 159 13.00 20.79 -19.73
N GLU A 160 13.94 21.71 -19.68
CA GLU A 160 15.38 21.44 -19.73
C GLU A 160 15.98 21.86 -18.39
N ILE A 161 16.86 21.01 -17.83
CA ILE A 161 17.63 21.35 -16.64
C ILE A 161 18.93 21.98 -17.14
N THR A 162 19.14 23.24 -16.80
CA THR A 162 20.43 23.89 -17.04
C THR A 162 21.37 23.56 -15.90
N ASP A 163 22.62 23.24 -16.23
CA ASP A 163 23.64 22.79 -15.28
C ASP A 163 24.27 23.94 -14.49
N GLU A 164 23.53 24.99 -14.24
CA GLU A 164 24.00 26.12 -13.44
C GLU A 164 23.96 25.76 -11.94
N ASN A 165 25.14 25.48 -11.39
CA ASN A 165 25.38 25.19 -9.95
C ASN A 165 24.76 23.88 -9.44
N LEU A 166 24.53 22.89 -10.28
CA LEU A 166 24.24 21.52 -9.84
C LEU A 166 25.52 20.91 -9.26
N VAL A 167 25.57 20.84 -7.92
CA VAL A 167 26.56 20.01 -7.22
C VAL A 167 25.87 18.68 -6.93
N LEU A 168 26.29 17.63 -7.63
CA LEU A 168 25.87 16.24 -7.42
C LEU A 168 26.72 15.57 -6.35
#